data_58580a86dea242cffb4ee971010dba37
#
_entry.id   58580a86dea242cffb4ee971010dba37
#
_cell.length_a   1.000
_cell.length_b   1.000
_cell.length_c   1.000
_cell.angle_alpha   90.00
_cell.angle_beta   90.00
_cell.angle_gamma   90.00
#
_symmetry.space_group_name_H-M   'P 1'
#
loop_
_entity.id
_entity.type
_entity.pdbx_description
1 polymer ?
#
loop_
_entity_poly.entity_id
_entity_poly.type
_entity_poly.pdbx_seq_one_letter_code
_entity_poly.pdbx_strand_id
1 'polypeptide(L)'
;MTKPVCLIIGAGAGIGGNVGMRFAQAGYHAVLCRRKDQDGLNKLVNNIEDRGGSASGFLLNAVEKDSIEKRVKSIESSLGPIEIVIFNLGAQTGNRSL
;
A
#
# COMPACT_ATOMS: atom_id res chain seq x y z
N MET A 1 -8.45 11.41 15.70
CA MET A 1 -7.28 10.61 15.95
C MET A 1 -6.81 9.89 14.70
N THR A 2 -5.55 10.02 14.37
CA THR A 2 -5.03 9.37 13.18
C THR A 2 -4.64 7.94 13.47
N LYS A 3 -4.91 7.08 12.50
CA LYS A 3 -4.46 5.69 12.59
C LYS A 3 -3.00 5.60 12.16
N PRO A 4 -2.23 4.67 12.72
CA PRO A 4 -0.90 4.43 12.18
C PRO A 4 -1.00 3.89 10.77
N VAL A 5 0.01 4.18 9.96
CA VAL A 5 -0.01 3.83 8.54
C VAL A 5 0.81 2.59 8.26
N CYS A 6 0.23 1.69 7.47
CA CYS A 6 0.93 0.56 6.88
C CYS A 6 1.09 0.86 5.39
N LEU A 7 2.32 1.06 4.95
CA LEU A 7 2.61 1.37 3.55
C LEU A 7 3.01 0.11 2.82
N ILE A 8 2.26 -0.23 1.77
CA ILE A 8 2.50 -1.43 0.99
C ILE A 8 2.89 -1.02 -0.42
N ILE A 9 4.13 -1.30 -0.79
CA ILE A 9 4.65 -0.97 -2.11
C ILE A 9 4.66 -2.22 -2.96
N GLY A 10 4.01 -2.16 -4.10
CA GLY A 10 3.82 -3.32 -4.95
C GLY A 10 2.53 -4.07 -4.68
N ALA A 11 1.48 -3.34 -4.32
CA ALA A 11 0.19 -3.95 -3.98
C ALA A 11 -0.51 -4.46 -5.23
N GLY A 12 -0.33 -5.72 -5.53
CA GLY A 12 -1.01 -6.37 -6.62
C GLY A 12 -2.37 -6.93 -6.18
N ALA A 13 -3.06 -7.52 -7.13
CA ALA A 13 -4.40 -8.07 -6.87
C ALA A 13 -4.37 -9.23 -5.89
N GLY A 14 -3.25 -9.92 -5.77
CA GLY A 14 -3.14 -11.07 -4.88
C GLY A 14 -2.64 -10.69 -3.51
N ILE A 15 -1.38 -11.01 -3.24
CA ILE A 15 -0.80 -10.93 -1.89
C ILE A 15 -0.87 -9.53 -1.31
N GLY A 16 -0.50 -8.51 -2.12
CA GLY A 16 -0.48 -7.14 -1.61
C GLY A 16 -1.84 -6.65 -1.15
N GLY A 17 -2.89 -7.01 -1.89
CA GLY A 17 -4.24 -6.62 -1.50
C GLY A 17 -4.69 -7.29 -0.23
N ASN A 18 -4.38 -8.58 -0.09
CA ASN A 18 -4.75 -9.32 1.12
C ASN A 18 -4.03 -8.80 2.35
N VAL A 19 -2.75 -8.48 2.21
CA VAL A 19 -1.97 -7.91 3.31
C VAL A 19 -2.58 -6.57 3.73
N GLY A 20 -2.93 -5.72 2.77
CA GLY A 20 -3.56 -4.44 3.05
C GLY A 20 -4.86 -4.61 3.83
N MET A 21 -5.67 -5.56 3.42
CA MET A 21 -6.93 -5.83 4.11
C MET A 21 -6.68 -6.23 5.56
N ARG A 22 -5.71 -7.09 5.79
CA ARG A 22 -5.42 -7.56 7.15
C ARG A 22 -4.97 -6.45 8.06
N PHE A 23 -4.08 -5.58 7.57
CA PHE A 23 -3.61 -4.47 8.39
C PHE A 23 -4.71 -3.46 8.62
N ALA A 24 -5.56 -3.23 7.62
CA ALA A 24 -6.70 -2.34 7.81
C ALA A 24 -7.63 -2.84 8.89
N GLN A 25 -7.86 -4.16 8.92
CA GLN A 25 -8.70 -4.76 9.96
C GLN A 25 -8.05 -4.70 11.33
N ALA A 26 -6.73 -4.59 11.38
CA ALA A 26 -5.99 -4.48 12.64
C ALA A 26 -5.90 -3.03 13.14
N GLY A 27 -6.52 -2.09 12.45
CA GLY A 27 -6.57 -0.71 12.92
C GLY A 27 -5.61 0.23 12.22
N TYR A 28 -4.92 -0.23 11.17
CA TYR A 28 -4.03 0.61 10.40
C TYR A 28 -4.75 1.27 9.24
N HIS A 29 -4.21 2.40 8.81
CA HIS A 29 -4.61 2.96 7.52
C HIS A 29 -3.69 2.34 6.48
N ALA A 30 -4.23 1.53 5.60
CA ALA A 30 -3.44 0.82 4.59
C ALA A 30 -3.24 1.73 3.38
N VAL A 31 -1.99 2.05 3.07
CA VAL A 31 -1.66 2.81 1.87
C VAL A 31 -1.08 1.85 0.85
N LEU A 32 -1.81 1.67 -0.25
CA LEU A 32 -1.46 0.70 -1.27
C LEU A 32 -0.84 1.41 -2.46
N CYS A 33 0.34 0.98 -2.87
CA CYS A 33 1.04 1.60 -3.98
C CYS A 33 1.30 0.56 -5.07
N ARG A 34 0.96 0.91 -6.31
CA ARG A 34 1.22 0.08 -7.48
C ARG A 34 1.91 0.93 -8.53
N ARG A 35 2.61 0.27 -9.45
CA ARG A 35 3.28 0.99 -10.53
C ARG A 35 2.29 1.51 -11.56
N LYS A 36 1.23 0.77 -11.82
CA LYS A 36 0.21 1.13 -12.79
C LYS A 36 -1.10 0.44 -12.44
N ASP A 37 -2.13 0.65 -13.26
CA ASP A 37 -3.45 0.05 -13.07
C ASP A 37 -4.20 0.73 -11.93
N GLN A 38 -4.52 1.99 -12.16
CA GLN A 38 -5.28 2.78 -11.18
C GLN A 38 -6.63 2.13 -10.86
N ASP A 39 -7.29 1.56 -11.86
CA ASP A 39 -8.60 0.95 -11.64
C ASP A 39 -8.52 -0.26 -10.71
N GLY A 40 -7.52 -1.12 -10.89
CA GLY A 40 -7.33 -2.24 -10.00
C GLY A 40 -7.00 -1.79 -8.59
N LEU A 41 -6.21 -0.72 -8.47
CA LEU A 41 -5.88 -0.16 -7.17
C LEU A 41 -7.11 0.39 -6.49
N ASN A 42 -7.97 1.10 -7.22
CA ASN A 42 -9.20 1.63 -6.67
C ASN A 42 -10.11 0.52 -6.17
N LYS A 43 -10.17 -0.60 -6.87
CA LYS A 43 -10.97 -1.75 -6.43
C LYS A 43 -10.46 -2.31 -5.11
N LEU A 44 -9.15 -2.37 -4.93
CA LEU A 44 -8.57 -2.85 -3.67
C LEU A 44 -8.92 -1.91 -2.53
N VAL A 45 -8.80 -0.61 -2.75
CA VAL A 45 -9.13 0.38 -1.74
C VAL A 45 -10.62 0.28 -1.37
N ASN A 46 -11.48 0.20 -2.38
CA ASN A 46 -12.92 0.11 -2.14
C ASN A 46 -13.29 -1.15 -1.37
N ASN A 47 -12.62 -2.26 -1.68
CA ASN A 47 -12.85 -3.51 -0.96
C ASN A 47 -12.53 -3.37 0.52
N ILE A 48 -11.43 -2.71 0.83
CA ILE A 48 -11.05 -2.50 2.22
C ILE A 48 -12.07 -1.61 2.92
N GLU A 49 -12.46 -0.54 2.27
CA GLU A 49 -13.42 0.40 2.85
C GLU A 49 -14.80 -0.22 3.03
N ASP A 50 -15.21 -1.07 2.08
CA ASP A 50 -16.49 -1.76 2.19
C ASP A 50 -16.55 -2.68 3.40
N ARG A 51 -15.41 -3.13 3.87
CA ARG A 51 -15.34 -4.00 5.04
C ARG A 51 -15.06 -3.22 6.33
N GLY A 52 -15.19 -1.91 6.26
CA GLY A 52 -15.03 -1.06 7.44
C GLY A 52 -13.60 -0.64 7.73
N GLY A 53 -12.67 -0.95 6.83
CA GLY A 53 -11.29 -0.55 7.00
C GLY A 53 -11.01 0.82 6.43
N SER A 54 -9.76 1.25 6.55
CA SER A 54 -9.31 2.55 6.06
C SER A 54 -8.16 2.32 5.08
N ALA A 55 -8.23 2.91 3.90
CA ALA A 55 -7.21 2.68 2.88
C ALA A 55 -7.12 3.86 1.92
N SER A 56 -5.94 3.98 1.31
CA SER A 56 -5.68 4.93 0.22
C SER A 56 -4.82 4.25 -0.83
N GLY A 57 -4.91 4.70 -2.06
CA GLY A 57 -4.15 4.12 -3.15
C GLY A 57 -3.39 5.18 -3.93
N PHE A 58 -2.16 4.88 -4.30
CA PHE A 58 -1.34 5.79 -5.10
C PHE A 58 -0.55 5.02 -6.14
N LEU A 59 -0.38 5.62 -7.31
CA LEU A 59 0.53 5.06 -8.29
C LEU A 59 1.94 5.52 -7.94
N LEU A 60 2.87 4.57 -7.94
CA LEU A 60 4.23 4.84 -7.52
C LEU A 60 5.18 3.94 -8.28
N ASN A 61 6.20 4.53 -8.88
CA ASN A 61 7.24 3.76 -9.55
C ASN A 61 8.36 3.48 -8.54
N ALA A 62 8.37 2.27 -8.01
CA ALA A 62 9.28 1.91 -6.93
C ALA A 62 10.75 1.84 -7.35
N VAL A 63 11.03 1.81 -8.66
CA VAL A 63 12.43 1.83 -9.11
C VAL A 63 13.00 3.24 -9.09
N GLU A 64 12.16 4.25 -8.94
CA GLU A 64 12.62 5.63 -8.78
C GLU A 64 12.76 5.94 -7.30
N LYS A 65 13.99 6.00 -6.86
CA LYS A 65 14.26 6.18 -5.44
C LYS A 65 13.58 7.41 -4.85
N ASP A 66 13.67 8.52 -5.56
CA ASP A 66 13.08 9.78 -5.06
C ASP A 66 11.57 9.69 -4.94
N SER A 67 10.93 8.87 -5.77
CA SER A 67 9.47 8.71 -5.71
C SER A 67 9.02 8.13 -4.38
N ILE A 68 9.74 7.15 -3.89
CA ILE A 68 9.40 6.52 -2.61
C ILE A 68 9.58 7.53 -1.48
N GLU A 69 10.69 8.25 -1.47
CA GLU A 69 10.96 9.23 -0.41
C GLU A 69 9.92 10.34 -0.39
N LYS A 70 9.56 10.85 -1.55
CA LYS A 70 8.54 11.89 -1.63
C LYS A 70 7.19 11.39 -1.15
N ARG A 71 6.85 10.16 -1.51
CA ARG A 71 5.57 9.60 -1.09
C ARG A 71 5.53 9.38 0.42
N VAL A 72 6.63 8.90 0.99
CA VAL A 72 6.72 8.70 2.43
C VAL A 72 6.49 10.02 3.16
N LYS A 73 7.15 11.08 2.73
CA LYS A 73 6.97 12.38 3.36
C LYS A 73 5.55 12.90 3.23
N SER A 74 4.96 12.73 2.06
CA SER A 74 3.59 13.15 1.80
C SER A 74 2.61 12.41 2.71
N ILE A 75 2.79 11.11 2.85
CA ILE A 75 1.91 10.30 3.69
C ILE A 75 2.04 10.71 5.15
N GLU A 76 3.26 10.88 5.62
CA GLU A 76 3.45 11.21 7.03
C GLU A 76 2.91 12.58 7.39
N SER A 77 2.94 13.53 6.44
CA SER A 77 2.40 14.84 6.74
C SER A 77 0.88 14.91 6.59
N SER A 78 0.26 14.08 5.75
CA SER A 78 -1.19 14.16 5.54
C SER A 78 -1.98 13.07 6.24
N LEU A 79 -1.43 11.88 6.42
CA LEU A 79 -2.18 10.75 6.94
C LEU A 79 -1.74 10.32 8.33
N GLY A 80 -0.46 10.45 8.63
CA GLY A 80 0.04 10.06 9.94
C GLY A 80 1.35 9.28 9.84
N PRO A 81 1.89 8.85 10.99
CA PRO A 81 3.18 8.16 11.01
C PRO A 81 3.10 6.80 10.35
N ILE A 82 4.11 6.50 9.55
CA ILE A 82 4.22 5.20 8.92
C ILE A 82 4.93 4.27 9.89
N GLU A 83 4.23 3.23 10.34
CA GLU A 83 4.79 2.28 11.29
C GLU A 83 5.28 1.01 10.62
N ILE A 84 4.70 0.66 9.48
CA ILE A 84 5.03 -0.58 8.79
C ILE A 84 5.21 -0.28 7.32
N VAL A 85 6.29 -0.79 6.73
CA VAL A 85 6.51 -0.70 5.29
C VAL A 85 6.70 -2.11 4.77
N ILE A 86 5.93 -2.47 3.75
CA ILE A 86 6.00 -3.78 3.13
C ILE A 86 6.34 -3.62 1.66
N PHE A 87 7.41 -4.27 1.23
CA PHE A 87 7.77 -4.31 -0.18
C PHE A 87 7.37 -5.65 -0.76
N ASN A 88 6.61 -5.63 -1.84
CA ASN A 88 6.15 -6.82 -2.51
C ASN A 88 6.48 -6.73 -4.00
N LEU A 89 7.74 -6.49 -4.30
CA LEU A 89 8.17 -6.16 -5.66
C LEU A 89 8.57 -7.34 -6.50
N GLY A 90 8.92 -8.44 -5.89
CA GLY A 90 9.48 -9.56 -6.61
C GLY A 90 8.49 -10.65 -6.99
N ALA A 91 7.24 -10.46 -6.68
CA ALA A 91 6.27 -11.52 -6.86
C ALA A 91 6.15 -12.00 -8.29
N GLN A 92 6.28 -11.11 -9.23
CA GLN A 92 6.09 -11.44 -10.63
C GLN A 92 7.24 -12.25 -11.21
N THR A 93 8.40 -12.27 -10.57
CA THR A 93 9.55 -12.99 -11.12
C THR A 93 9.62 -14.44 -10.66
N GLY A 94 8.90 -14.74 -9.79
CA GLY A 94 8.91 -16.11 -9.28
C GLY A 94 10.10 -16.45 -8.44
N ASN A 95 10.54 -16.18 -8.68
CA ASN A 95 11.33 -16.44 -8.20
C ASN A 95 12.06 -16.44 -7.37
N ARG A 96 12.40 -16.36 -7.15
CA ARG A 96 13.17 -16.45 -6.59
C ARG A 96 13.51 -16.12 -5.62
N SER A 97 13.72 -16.24 -5.22
CA SER A 97 14.06 -16.00 -4.52
C SER A 97 14.51 -15.67 -3.83
N LEU A 98 14.61 -15.50 -3.47
CA LEU A 98 15.17 -15.12 -2.82
C LEU A 98 15.53 -15.35 -2.28
#